data_ee558b0fa919c73bace2708ce5ce5274
#
_entry.id   ee558b0fa919c73bace2708ce5ce5274
#
_cell.length_a   1.000
_cell.length_b   1.000
_cell.length_c   1.000
_cell.angle_alpha   90.00
_cell.angle_beta   90.00
_cell.angle_gamma   90.00
#
_symmetry.space_group_name_H-M   'P 1'
#
loop_
_entity.id
_entity.type
_entity.pdbx_description
1 polymer ?
#
loop_
_entity_poly.entity_id
_entity_poly.type
_entity_poly.pdbx_seq_one_letter_code
_entity_poly.pdbx_strand_id
1 'polypeptide(L)'
;INSHLHFDHSGGNRQVTNARLIVQQREWTAAHEPDLIQSNGFALEDYDHGHDLDLINGEHDLFNDGSVVCVPTFGHTPGHQSLKVRLASGEILLAGDACYLRKTLEDLHLPRILHDREEMLESLKRIRALQAAGARIFYGHDAEFWETVPQAPAEVI
;
A
#
# COMPACT_ATOMS: atom_id res chain seq x y z
N ILE A 1 5.56 3.47 -7.41
CA ILE A 1 5.53 2.78 -6.10
C ILE A 1 4.37 1.82 -6.11
N ASN A 2 4.60 0.54 -5.82
CA ASN A 2 3.52 -0.42 -5.56
C ASN A 2 3.31 -0.58 -4.05
N SER A 3 2.06 -0.57 -3.61
CA SER A 3 1.71 -0.91 -2.24
C SER A 3 2.02 -2.39 -1.96
N HIS A 4 1.65 -3.24 -2.90
CA HIS A 4 1.89 -4.68 -2.93
C HIS A 4 1.73 -5.21 -4.37
N LEU A 5 1.89 -6.52 -4.58
CA LEU A 5 2.00 -7.09 -5.92
C LEU A 5 0.78 -7.92 -6.37
N HIS A 6 -0.42 -7.67 -5.82
CA HIS A 6 -1.65 -8.20 -6.40
C HIS A 6 -1.99 -7.52 -7.74
N PHE A 7 -2.73 -8.23 -8.59
CA PHE A 7 -3.02 -7.83 -9.98
C PHE A 7 -3.65 -6.44 -10.13
N ASP A 8 -4.52 -6.06 -9.22
CA ASP A 8 -5.24 -4.78 -9.22
C ASP A 8 -4.39 -3.59 -8.74
N HIS A 9 -3.20 -3.85 -8.17
CA HIS A 9 -2.23 -2.84 -7.75
C HIS A 9 -0.96 -2.82 -8.62
N SER A 10 -0.61 -3.92 -9.25
CA SER A 10 0.62 -4.05 -10.06
C SER A 10 0.39 -4.33 -11.54
N GLY A 11 -0.78 -4.82 -11.94
CA GLY A 11 -1.07 -5.20 -13.34
C GLY A 11 -0.95 -4.06 -14.37
N GLY A 12 -0.90 -2.81 -13.92
CA GLY A 12 -0.60 -1.63 -14.74
C GLY A 12 0.90 -1.39 -15.00
N ASN A 13 1.80 -2.06 -14.28
CA ASN A 13 3.26 -1.82 -14.36
C ASN A 13 3.79 -1.99 -15.78
N ARG A 14 3.30 -2.97 -16.54
CA ARG A 14 3.66 -3.21 -17.95
C ARG A 14 3.47 -2.02 -18.88
N GLN A 15 2.66 -1.04 -18.50
CA GLN A 15 2.39 0.17 -19.30
C GLN A 15 3.35 1.32 -18.96
N VAL A 16 4.11 1.20 -17.88
CA VAL A 16 5.00 2.26 -17.34
C VAL A 16 6.46 1.80 -17.43
N THR A 17 6.88 1.42 -18.62
CA THR A 17 8.17 0.74 -18.89
C THR A 17 9.43 1.57 -18.59
N ASN A 18 9.31 2.90 -18.49
CA ASN A 18 10.44 3.79 -18.20
C ASN A 18 10.50 4.22 -16.72
N ALA A 19 9.68 3.63 -15.87
CA ALA A 19 9.67 3.92 -14.45
C ALA A 19 10.49 2.89 -13.68
N ARG A 20 11.13 3.36 -12.60
CA ARG A 20 11.68 2.49 -11.57
C ARG A 20 10.57 2.02 -10.65
N LEU A 21 10.59 0.76 -10.25
CA LEU A 21 9.60 0.16 -9.37
C LEU A 21 10.12 0.15 -7.92
N ILE A 22 9.40 0.85 -7.03
CA ILE A 22 9.72 0.88 -5.61
C ILE A 22 8.76 -0.05 -4.88
N VAL A 23 9.31 -1.06 -4.21
CA VAL A 23 8.56 -2.07 -3.48
C VAL A 23 9.38 -2.58 -2.28
N GLN A 24 8.72 -3.06 -1.24
CA GLN A 24 9.43 -3.67 -0.11
C GLN A 24 10.18 -4.93 -0.58
N GLN A 25 11.44 -5.08 -0.14
CA GLN A 25 12.25 -6.27 -0.41
C GLN A 25 11.52 -7.56 -0.03
N ARG A 26 10.82 -7.52 1.11
CA ARG A 26 10.03 -8.65 1.63
C ARG A 26 8.88 -9.04 0.69
N GLU A 27 8.21 -8.06 0.08
CA GLU A 27 7.14 -8.30 -0.91
C GLU A 27 7.71 -8.96 -2.16
N TRP A 28 8.76 -8.36 -2.72
CA TRP A 28 9.41 -8.86 -3.92
C TRP A 28 9.94 -10.29 -3.74
N THR A 29 10.58 -10.55 -2.59
CA THR A 29 11.09 -11.90 -2.27
C THR A 29 9.94 -12.91 -2.19
N ALA A 30 8.88 -12.60 -1.44
CA ALA A 30 7.73 -13.48 -1.30
C ALA A 30 7.01 -13.74 -2.64
N ALA A 31 6.95 -12.72 -3.49
CA ALA A 31 6.34 -12.81 -4.81
C ALA A 31 7.16 -13.63 -5.84
N HIS A 32 8.33 -14.15 -5.43
CA HIS A 32 9.18 -15.07 -6.24
C HIS A 32 9.38 -16.44 -5.57
N GLU A 33 8.80 -16.65 -4.37
CA GLU A 33 8.84 -17.94 -3.69
C GLU A 33 7.61 -18.77 -4.06
N PRO A 34 7.75 -19.97 -4.65
CA PRO A 34 6.63 -20.74 -5.21
C PRO A 34 5.46 -20.95 -4.24
N ASP A 35 5.76 -21.30 -2.99
CA ASP A 35 4.73 -21.55 -1.97
C ASP A 35 3.99 -20.26 -1.58
N LEU A 36 4.71 -19.13 -1.55
CA LEU A 36 4.15 -17.82 -1.21
C LEU A 36 3.38 -17.21 -2.39
N ILE A 37 3.81 -17.43 -3.62
CA ILE A 37 3.05 -17.05 -4.82
C ILE A 37 1.64 -17.65 -4.74
N GLN A 38 1.56 -18.96 -4.54
CA GLN A 38 0.27 -19.64 -4.50
C GLN A 38 -0.59 -19.21 -3.31
N SER A 39 0.00 -19.12 -2.10
CA SER A 39 -0.76 -18.80 -0.88
C SER A 39 -1.21 -17.34 -0.78
N ASN A 40 -0.49 -16.41 -1.44
CA ASN A 40 -0.83 -14.98 -1.44
C ASN A 40 -1.52 -14.52 -2.74
N GLY A 41 -1.72 -15.40 -3.73
CA GLY A 41 -2.40 -15.04 -4.98
C GLY A 41 -1.59 -14.10 -5.89
N PHE A 42 -0.26 -14.19 -5.82
CA PHE A 42 0.61 -13.45 -6.73
C PHE A 42 0.63 -14.08 -8.14
N ALA A 43 0.86 -13.29 -9.16
CA ALA A 43 1.05 -13.74 -10.53
C ALA A 43 2.20 -12.96 -11.18
N LEU A 44 3.30 -13.64 -11.54
CA LEU A 44 4.52 -13.02 -12.07
C LEU A 44 4.24 -12.11 -13.28
N GLU A 45 3.28 -12.49 -14.11
CA GLU A 45 2.86 -11.74 -15.29
C GLU A 45 2.24 -10.36 -14.98
N ASP A 46 1.94 -10.06 -13.73
CA ASP A 46 1.37 -8.76 -13.33
C ASP A 46 2.45 -7.75 -12.94
N TYR A 47 3.63 -8.19 -12.52
CA TYR A 47 4.63 -7.28 -11.94
C TYR A 47 6.08 -7.49 -12.42
N ASP A 48 6.46 -8.68 -12.88
CA ASP A 48 7.84 -8.96 -13.31
C ASP A 48 8.03 -8.69 -14.80
N HIS A 49 8.21 -7.40 -15.15
CA HIS A 49 8.37 -6.92 -16.52
C HIS A 49 9.77 -6.37 -16.81
N GLY A 50 10.75 -6.66 -15.96
CA GLY A 50 12.14 -6.19 -16.15
C GLY A 50 12.37 -4.72 -15.83
N HIS A 51 11.57 -4.14 -14.94
CA HIS A 51 11.80 -2.78 -14.44
C HIS A 51 13.07 -2.71 -13.60
N ASP A 52 13.72 -1.55 -13.60
CA ASP A 52 14.67 -1.22 -12.56
C ASP A 52 13.99 -1.22 -11.20
N LEU A 53 14.57 -1.89 -10.21
CA LEU A 53 13.97 -2.07 -8.89
C LEU A 53 14.70 -1.24 -7.84
N ASP A 54 13.93 -0.56 -7.00
CA ASP A 54 14.34 -0.05 -5.70
C ASP A 54 13.69 -0.90 -4.60
N LEU A 55 14.42 -1.91 -4.13
CA LEU A 55 13.98 -2.79 -3.06
C LEU A 55 14.28 -2.14 -1.72
N ILE A 56 13.25 -1.64 -1.06
CA ILE A 56 13.37 -0.94 0.22
C ILE A 56 13.05 -1.86 1.41
N ASN A 57 13.57 -1.53 2.58
CA ASN A 57 13.32 -2.27 3.81
C ASN A 57 12.78 -1.35 4.90
N GLY A 58 11.53 -1.57 5.29
CA GLY A 58 10.90 -0.78 6.33
C GLY A 58 10.43 0.59 5.84
N GLU A 59 10.42 1.57 6.74
CA GLU A 59 10.04 2.93 6.40
C GLU A 59 11.08 3.59 5.51
N HIS A 60 10.62 4.25 4.44
CA HIS A 60 11.51 4.87 3.47
C HIS A 60 10.97 6.21 2.99
N ASP A 61 11.73 7.27 3.24
CA ASP A 61 11.44 8.63 2.76
C ASP A 61 12.08 8.80 1.38
N LEU A 62 11.23 8.95 0.36
CA LEU A 62 11.65 8.96 -1.04
C LEU A 62 12.58 10.11 -1.39
N PHE A 63 12.33 11.28 -0.80
CA PHE A 63 13.04 12.52 -1.11
C PHE A 63 13.90 13.03 0.04
N ASN A 64 13.95 12.31 1.16
CA ASN A 64 14.63 12.70 2.41
C ASN A 64 14.15 14.04 2.97
N ASP A 65 12.89 14.40 2.74
CA ASP A 65 12.28 15.65 3.21
C ASP A 65 10.92 15.43 3.90
N GLY A 66 10.50 14.16 4.03
CA GLY A 66 9.23 13.76 4.62
C GLY A 66 8.01 14.02 3.73
N SER A 67 8.19 14.42 2.48
CA SER A 67 7.06 14.72 1.58
C SER A 67 6.34 13.47 1.09
N VAL A 68 7.08 12.39 0.83
CA VAL A 68 6.55 11.10 0.38
C VAL A 68 7.28 9.98 1.09
N VAL A 69 6.57 9.26 1.95
CA VAL A 69 7.15 8.22 2.79
C VAL A 69 6.41 6.89 2.59
N CYS A 70 7.14 5.85 2.21
CA CYS A 70 6.65 4.49 2.24
C CYS A 70 6.57 4.00 3.69
N VAL A 71 5.41 3.59 4.13
CA VAL A 71 5.14 3.15 5.51
C VAL A 71 4.83 1.66 5.49
N PRO A 72 5.64 0.79 6.12
CA PRO A 72 5.33 -0.63 6.21
C PRO A 72 3.98 -0.86 6.88
N THR A 73 3.11 -1.59 6.19
CA THR A 73 1.78 -2.00 6.69
C THR A 73 1.55 -3.46 6.28
N PHE A 74 2.45 -4.31 6.78
CA PHE A 74 2.49 -5.74 6.48
C PHE A 74 1.24 -6.47 6.96
N GLY A 75 0.99 -7.65 6.39
CA GLY A 75 -0.04 -8.57 6.85
C GLY A 75 -1.13 -8.88 5.82
N HIS A 76 -1.53 -7.93 4.97
CA HIS A 76 -2.36 -8.24 3.80
C HIS A 76 -1.57 -9.12 2.83
N THR A 77 -0.41 -8.67 2.45
CA THR A 77 0.67 -9.47 1.84
C THR A 77 1.92 -9.38 2.72
N PRO A 78 2.96 -10.22 2.48
CA PRO A 78 4.17 -10.23 3.29
C PRO A 78 4.84 -8.86 3.41
N GLY A 79 4.89 -8.08 2.36
CA GLY A 79 5.59 -6.80 2.31
C GLY A 79 4.72 -5.61 1.92
N HIS A 80 3.41 -5.66 2.18
CA HIS A 80 2.51 -4.54 1.91
C HIS A 80 3.00 -3.24 2.55
N GLN A 81 2.88 -2.12 1.82
CA GLN A 81 3.19 -0.79 2.31
C GLN A 81 2.09 0.21 1.96
N SER A 82 1.84 1.15 2.83
CA SER A 82 1.04 2.34 2.58
C SER A 82 1.94 3.51 2.17
N LEU A 83 1.36 4.54 1.56
CA LEU A 83 2.11 5.73 1.17
C LEU A 83 1.60 6.95 1.93
N LYS A 84 2.45 7.56 2.75
CA LYS A 84 2.17 8.81 3.42
C LYS A 84 2.65 9.97 2.55
N VAL A 85 1.79 10.95 2.29
CA VAL A 85 2.10 12.11 1.46
C VAL A 85 1.74 13.39 2.20
N ARG A 86 2.68 14.34 2.23
CA ARG A 86 2.46 15.67 2.81
C ARG A 86 1.96 16.63 1.74
N LEU A 87 0.75 17.11 1.93
CA LEU A 87 0.10 18.13 1.11
C LEU A 87 0.12 19.50 1.82
N ALA A 88 -0.26 20.55 1.11
CA ALA A 88 -0.41 21.89 1.71
C ALA A 88 -1.45 21.89 2.83
N SER A 89 -2.49 21.07 2.74
CA SER A 89 -3.58 20.93 3.72
C SER A 89 -3.29 19.93 4.86
N GLY A 90 -2.12 19.33 4.91
CA GLY A 90 -1.75 18.33 5.91
C GLY A 90 -1.34 16.99 5.30
N GLU A 91 -1.18 15.97 6.13
CA GLU A 91 -0.77 14.64 5.68
C GLU A 91 -1.95 13.80 5.25
N ILE A 92 -1.76 13.02 4.20
CA ILE A 92 -2.63 11.91 3.79
C ILE A 92 -1.88 10.60 3.88
N LEU A 93 -2.62 9.50 4.11
CA LEU A 93 -2.11 8.14 4.00
C LEU A 93 -2.95 7.38 2.98
N LEU A 94 -2.35 6.97 1.88
CA LEU A 94 -2.94 6.01 0.94
C LEU A 94 -2.73 4.63 1.54
N ALA A 95 -3.78 4.09 2.16
CA ALA A 95 -3.67 2.89 2.99
C ALA A 95 -3.49 1.59 2.16
N GLY A 96 -3.90 1.60 0.89
CA GLY A 96 -3.95 0.37 0.10
C GLY A 96 -4.78 -0.70 0.81
N ASP A 97 -4.39 -1.94 0.67
CA ASP A 97 -5.13 -3.09 1.18
C ASP A 97 -4.86 -3.41 2.66
N ALA A 98 -3.98 -2.64 3.29
CA ALA A 98 -3.89 -2.64 4.76
C ALA A 98 -5.17 -2.12 5.41
N CYS A 99 -5.98 -1.33 4.68
CA CYS A 99 -7.27 -0.85 5.18
C CYS A 99 -8.27 -0.64 4.04
N TYR A 100 -9.12 -1.65 3.77
CA TYR A 100 -10.10 -1.62 2.70
C TYR A 100 -11.16 -0.54 2.87
N LEU A 101 -11.78 -0.48 4.05
CA LEU A 101 -12.94 0.35 4.34
C LEU A 101 -12.68 1.20 5.59
N ARG A 102 -13.38 2.34 5.70
CA ARG A 102 -13.39 3.15 6.93
C ARG A 102 -13.75 2.30 8.14
N LYS A 103 -14.77 1.45 8.02
CA LYS A 103 -15.23 0.56 9.08
C LYS A 103 -14.16 -0.48 9.49
N THR A 104 -13.31 -0.91 8.57
CA THR A 104 -12.16 -1.76 8.87
C THR A 104 -11.27 -1.12 9.94
N LEU A 105 -11.00 0.18 9.80
CA LEU A 105 -10.16 0.91 10.75
C LEU A 105 -10.89 1.19 12.07
N GLU A 106 -12.17 1.54 12.02
CA GLU A 106 -12.98 1.84 13.23
C GLU A 106 -13.11 0.61 14.12
N ASP A 107 -13.39 -0.55 13.55
CA ASP A 107 -13.66 -1.78 14.28
C ASP A 107 -12.41 -2.67 14.46
N LEU A 108 -11.27 -2.35 13.82
CA LEU A 108 -10.10 -3.22 13.65
C LEU A 108 -10.49 -4.61 13.09
N HIS A 109 -11.42 -4.60 12.15
CA HIS A 109 -11.94 -5.81 11.55
C HIS A 109 -11.01 -6.31 10.43
N LEU A 110 -10.42 -7.49 10.63
CA LEU A 110 -9.50 -8.07 9.66
C LEU A 110 -10.25 -8.71 8.48
N PRO A 111 -9.76 -8.54 7.24
CA PRO A 111 -10.31 -9.21 6.07
C PRO A 111 -10.10 -10.73 6.17
N ARG A 112 -10.84 -11.49 5.35
CA ARG A 112 -10.71 -12.95 5.30
C ARG A 112 -9.44 -13.39 4.57
N ILE A 113 -9.05 -12.62 3.55
CA ILE A 113 -7.86 -12.87 2.74
C ILE A 113 -6.75 -11.96 3.26
N LEU A 114 -5.74 -12.56 3.83
CA LEU A 114 -4.56 -11.90 4.36
C LEU A 114 -3.44 -12.92 4.57
N HIS A 115 -2.21 -12.46 4.56
CA HIS A 115 -1.02 -13.28 4.79
C HIS A 115 -0.82 -13.59 6.27
N ASP A 116 -0.83 -12.56 7.13
CA ASP A 116 -0.59 -12.69 8.58
C ASP A 116 -1.54 -11.81 9.38
N ARG A 117 -2.27 -12.44 10.35
CA ARG A 117 -3.27 -11.73 11.17
C ARG A 117 -2.66 -10.77 12.18
N GLU A 118 -1.53 -11.14 12.77
CA GLU A 118 -0.91 -10.31 13.81
C GLU A 118 -0.28 -9.08 13.18
N GLU A 119 0.47 -9.25 12.08
CA GLU A 119 1.04 -8.13 11.32
C GLU A 119 -0.06 -7.21 10.77
N MET A 120 -1.15 -7.78 10.25
CA MET A 120 -2.28 -6.99 9.75
C MET A 120 -2.94 -6.16 10.84
N LEU A 121 -3.12 -6.72 12.04
CA LEU A 121 -3.66 -5.99 13.18
C LEU A 121 -2.72 -4.86 13.63
N GLU A 122 -1.42 -5.11 13.69
CA GLU A 122 -0.44 -4.07 14.03
C GLU A 122 -0.41 -2.96 12.96
N SER A 123 -0.57 -3.32 11.68
CA SER A 123 -0.70 -2.35 10.59
C SER A 123 -1.94 -1.48 10.74
N LEU A 124 -3.10 -2.04 11.07
CA LEU A 124 -4.32 -1.25 11.36
C LEU A 124 -4.14 -0.34 12.57
N LYS A 125 -3.49 -0.80 13.64
CA LYS A 125 -3.17 0.03 14.81
C LYS A 125 -2.26 1.20 14.44
N ARG A 126 -1.25 0.94 13.59
CA ARG A 126 -0.35 1.96 13.08
C ARG A 126 -1.10 3.01 12.24
N ILE A 127 -1.98 2.58 11.32
CA ILE A 127 -2.83 3.48 10.52
C ILE A 127 -3.72 4.33 11.42
N ARG A 128 -4.34 3.73 12.45
CA ARG A 128 -5.15 4.45 13.45
C ARG A 128 -4.34 5.49 14.23
N ALA A 129 -3.10 5.19 14.59
CA ALA A 129 -2.22 6.14 15.26
C ALA A 129 -1.86 7.33 14.35
N LEU A 130 -1.60 7.09 13.06
CA LEU A 130 -1.39 8.16 12.07
C LEU A 130 -2.64 9.02 11.90
N GLN A 131 -3.82 8.41 11.85
CA GLN A 131 -5.09 9.13 11.83
C GLN A 131 -5.27 10.02 13.06
N ALA A 132 -4.98 9.48 14.26
CA ALA A 132 -5.05 10.24 15.51
C ALA A 132 -4.03 11.40 15.58
N ALA A 133 -2.90 11.26 14.87
CA ALA A 133 -1.89 12.31 14.71
C ALA A 133 -2.28 13.36 13.65
N GLY A 134 -3.42 13.21 12.96
CA GLY A 134 -3.97 14.18 12.02
C GLY A 134 -3.87 13.79 10.54
N ALA A 135 -3.34 12.63 10.20
CA ALA A 135 -3.32 12.17 8.82
C ALA A 135 -4.74 11.79 8.35
N ARG A 136 -5.13 12.25 7.15
CA ARG A 136 -6.36 11.80 6.49
C ARG A 136 -6.11 10.43 5.83
N ILE A 137 -6.93 9.43 6.16
CA ILE A 137 -6.78 8.08 5.59
C ILE A 137 -7.58 7.95 4.31
N PHE A 138 -6.91 7.49 3.26
CA PHE A 138 -7.50 7.11 1.97
C PHE A 138 -7.56 5.58 1.91
N TYR A 139 -8.78 5.07 1.96
CA TYR A 139 -9.04 3.62 2.04
C TYR A 139 -8.91 2.94 0.68
N GLY A 140 -8.45 1.69 0.67
CA GLY A 140 -8.16 0.97 -0.57
C GLY A 140 -9.39 0.76 -1.46
N HIS A 141 -10.46 0.20 -0.88
CA HIS A 141 -11.64 -0.26 -1.62
C HIS A 141 -12.98 0.27 -1.07
N ASP A 142 -12.99 1.46 -0.47
CA ASP A 142 -14.19 2.09 0.10
C ASP A 142 -14.88 2.97 -0.95
N ALA A 143 -15.82 2.41 -1.68
CA ALA A 143 -16.53 3.13 -2.75
C ALA A 143 -17.24 4.39 -2.24
N GLU A 144 -17.88 4.32 -1.06
CA GLU A 144 -18.58 5.47 -0.47
C GLU A 144 -17.60 6.59 -0.10
N PHE A 145 -16.43 6.22 0.43
CA PHE A 145 -15.36 7.18 0.70
C PHE A 145 -14.87 7.84 -0.61
N TRP A 146 -14.61 7.05 -1.66
CA TRP A 146 -14.09 7.57 -2.92
C TRP A 146 -15.06 8.50 -3.66
N GLU A 147 -16.37 8.38 -3.44
CA GLU A 147 -17.35 9.36 -3.93
C GLU A 147 -17.18 10.75 -3.29
N THR A 148 -16.57 10.83 -2.11
CA THR A 148 -16.32 12.09 -1.38
C THR A 148 -14.97 12.73 -1.71
N VAL A 149 -14.07 11.99 -2.39
CA VAL A 149 -12.74 12.47 -2.76
C VAL A 149 -12.81 13.24 -4.08
N PRO A 150 -12.12 14.41 -4.20
CA PRO A 150 -12.02 15.10 -5.48
C PRO A 150 -11.54 14.17 -6.59
N GLN A 151 -12.27 14.15 -7.71
CA GLN A 151 -11.92 13.35 -8.89
C GLN A 151 -11.18 14.22 -9.91
N ALA A 152 -10.25 13.60 -10.66
CA ALA A 152 -9.52 14.31 -11.72
C ALA A 152 -10.48 15.06 -12.67
N PRO A 153 -10.18 16.31 -13.07
CA PRO A 153 -8.92 17.04 -12.87
C PRO A 153 -8.83 17.85 -11.56
N ALA A 154 -9.77 17.69 -10.62
CA ALA A 154 -9.72 18.36 -9.34
C ALA A 154 -8.57 17.81 -8.45
N GLU A 155 -7.93 18.68 -7.71
CA GLU A 155 -6.78 18.34 -6.88
C GLU A 155 -7.20 18.04 -5.42
N VAL A 156 -6.49 17.12 -4.80
CA VAL A 156 -6.50 16.91 -3.36
C VAL A 156 -5.44 17.83 -2.76
N ILE A 157 -5.88 18.91 -2.15
CA ILE A 157 -5.03 19.95 -1.55
C ILE A 157 -5.06 19.90 -0.03
#